data_4d025e72e849d914aedba663c3d123f4
#
_entry.id   4d025e72e849d914aedba663c3d123f4
#
_cell.length_a   1.000
_cell.length_b   1.000
_cell.length_c   1.000
_cell.angle_alpha   90.00
_cell.angle_beta   90.00
_cell.angle_gamma   90.00
#
_symmetry.space_group_name_H-M   'P 1'
#
loop_
_entity.id
_entity.type
_entity.pdbx_description
1 polymer ?
#
loop_
_entity_poly.entity_id
_entity_poly.type
_entity_poly.pdbx_seq_one_letter_code
_entity_poly.pdbx_strand_id
1 'polypeptide(L)'
;MTDSIEFDLIIAGSGLAGLRAAIEAAKKNSKIKIGVIAKTQVMRSHSVSAEGGTAAVIQEEKGDTIESHIYDTVKGSDFLADQDTAEKLCHMMPNEIFQLEHWGMPWSRQENGKIDQRNFGGYSFPRASYAIDKVGFFEMQTLYLSLIHI
;
A
#
# COMPACT_ATOMS: atom_id res chain seq x y z
N MET A 1 -15.02 -37.71 6.10
CA MET A 1 -13.61 -37.32 6.25
C MET A 1 -13.53 -35.83 6.01
N THR A 2 -13.01 -35.09 6.95
CA THR A 2 -12.76 -33.66 6.77
C THR A 2 -11.44 -33.52 6.03
N ASP A 3 -11.46 -33.03 4.81
CA ASP A 3 -10.22 -32.71 4.08
C ASP A 3 -9.55 -31.54 4.80
N SER A 4 -8.35 -31.76 5.31
CA SER A 4 -7.53 -30.70 5.91
C SER A 4 -6.42 -30.29 4.95
N ILE A 5 -6.20 -29.00 4.83
CA ILE A 5 -5.09 -28.43 4.07
C ILE A 5 -4.14 -27.78 5.08
N GLU A 6 -2.86 -28.14 5.02
CA GLU A 6 -1.84 -27.59 5.91
C GLU A 6 -1.07 -26.45 5.24
N PHE A 7 -0.81 -25.40 5.99
CA PHE A 7 -0.01 -24.23 5.62
C PHE A 7 1.00 -23.92 6.72
N ASP A 8 2.16 -23.38 6.33
CA ASP A 8 3.17 -22.88 7.27
C ASP A 8 2.78 -21.51 7.84
N LEU A 9 2.05 -20.70 7.05
CA LEU A 9 1.56 -19.37 7.43
C LEU A 9 0.14 -19.18 6.92
N ILE A 10 -0.74 -18.74 7.81
CA ILE A 10 -2.11 -18.33 7.45
C ILE A 10 -2.25 -16.82 7.69
N ILE A 11 -2.71 -16.11 6.66
CA ILE A 11 -3.02 -14.68 6.72
C ILE A 11 -4.54 -14.52 6.65
N ALA A 12 -5.13 -13.96 7.69
CA ALA A 12 -6.56 -13.69 7.77
C ALA A 12 -6.86 -12.28 7.20
N GLY A 13 -7.37 -12.25 5.98
CA GLY A 13 -7.71 -11.03 5.25
C GLY A 13 -6.93 -10.89 3.94
N SER A 14 -7.64 -10.59 2.87
CA SER A 14 -7.09 -10.43 1.51
C SER A 14 -7.13 -8.97 1.02
N GLY A 15 -7.14 -8.00 1.94
CA GLY A 15 -6.94 -6.59 1.61
C GLY A 15 -5.48 -6.27 1.31
N LEU A 16 -5.15 -5.01 1.04
CA LEU A 16 -3.78 -4.56 0.72
C LEU A 16 -2.75 -5.08 1.72
N ALA A 17 -3.02 -4.97 3.02
CA ALA A 17 -2.12 -5.41 4.08
C ALA A 17 -1.84 -6.93 4.02
N GLY A 18 -2.88 -7.73 3.84
CA GLY A 18 -2.74 -9.19 3.77
C GLY A 18 -1.99 -9.65 2.52
N LEU A 19 -2.29 -9.06 1.36
CA LEU A 19 -1.57 -9.37 0.12
C LEU A 19 -0.10 -8.95 0.21
N ARG A 20 0.17 -7.75 0.75
CA ARG A 20 1.54 -7.26 0.91
C ARG A 20 2.35 -8.12 1.89
N ALA A 21 1.72 -8.56 2.99
CA ALA A 21 2.34 -9.47 3.95
C ALA A 21 2.67 -10.84 3.31
N ALA A 22 1.77 -11.38 2.48
CA ALA A 22 2.01 -12.64 1.76
C ALA A 22 3.20 -12.52 0.80
N ILE A 23 3.28 -11.43 0.05
CA ILE A 23 4.40 -11.14 -0.86
C ILE A 23 5.71 -11.08 -0.08
N GLU A 24 5.75 -10.37 1.04
CA GLU A 24 6.97 -10.24 1.83
C GLU A 24 7.41 -11.57 2.46
N ALA A 25 6.46 -12.36 2.95
CA ALA A 25 6.74 -13.69 3.48
C ALA A 25 7.32 -14.62 2.39
N ALA A 26 6.73 -14.63 1.19
CA ALA A 26 7.22 -15.40 0.06
C ALA A 26 8.62 -14.97 -0.41
N LYS A 27 8.89 -13.65 -0.42
CA LYS A 27 10.23 -13.12 -0.73
C LYS A 27 11.29 -13.57 0.27
N LYS A 28 10.95 -13.63 1.56
CA LYS A 28 11.89 -14.07 2.61
C LYS A 28 12.14 -15.57 2.60
N ASN A 29 11.14 -16.34 2.23
CA ASN A 29 11.24 -17.79 2.13
C ASN A 29 10.36 -18.31 0.98
N SER A 30 10.97 -18.56 -0.18
CA SER A 30 10.26 -19.04 -1.38
C SER A 30 9.67 -20.44 -1.25
N LYS A 31 9.99 -21.18 -0.18
CA LYS A 31 9.46 -22.53 0.07
C LYS A 31 8.27 -22.54 1.03
N ILE A 32 7.95 -21.39 1.63
CA ILE A 32 6.85 -21.28 2.60
C ILE A 32 5.50 -21.49 1.91
N LYS A 33 4.66 -22.34 2.49
CA LYS A 33 3.31 -22.58 2.03
C LYS A 33 2.36 -21.60 2.73
N ILE A 34 1.89 -20.59 2.00
CA ILE A 34 1.06 -19.50 2.53
C ILE A 34 -0.39 -19.71 2.15
N GLY A 35 -1.30 -19.64 3.14
CA GLY A 35 -2.73 -19.57 2.95
C GLY A 35 -3.26 -18.16 3.23
N VAL A 36 -3.94 -17.53 2.28
CA VAL A 36 -4.66 -16.27 2.51
C VAL A 36 -6.16 -16.58 2.59
N ILE A 37 -6.75 -16.32 3.76
CA ILE A 37 -8.16 -16.61 4.03
C ILE A 37 -8.96 -15.32 4.00
N ALA A 38 -10.05 -15.30 3.25
CA ALA A 38 -10.95 -14.17 3.16
C ALA A 38 -12.42 -14.60 3.12
N LYS A 39 -13.33 -13.70 3.53
CA LYS A 39 -14.77 -13.92 3.45
C LYS A 39 -15.29 -13.95 2.01
N THR A 40 -14.64 -13.19 1.13
CA THR A 40 -15.08 -12.98 -0.26
C THR A 40 -13.88 -13.07 -1.18
N GLN A 41 -14.14 -13.03 -2.46
CA GLN A 41 -13.12 -12.95 -3.49
C GLN A 41 -12.24 -11.69 -3.26
N VAL A 42 -10.93 -11.80 -3.52
CA VAL A 42 -9.90 -10.80 -3.20
C VAL A 42 -10.26 -9.38 -3.65
N MET A 43 -10.74 -9.23 -4.89
CA MET A 43 -11.14 -7.93 -5.45
C MET A 43 -12.49 -7.39 -4.90
N ARG A 44 -13.04 -8.03 -3.86
CA ARG A 44 -14.17 -7.55 -3.07
C ARG A 44 -13.76 -7.02 -1.70
N SER A 45 -12.46 -6.95 -1.44
CA SER A 45 -11.92 -6.31 -0.24
C SER A 45 -12.29 -4.82 -0.18
N HIS A 46 -12.48 -4.30 1.03
CA HIS A 46 -12.75 -2.86 1.25
C HIS A 46 -11.66 -1.95 0.67
N SER A 47 -10.42 -2.42 0.63
CA SER A 47 -9.29 -1.68 0.04
C SER A 47 -9.52 -1.25 -1.42
N VAL A 48 -10.34 -2.00 -2.18
CA VAL A 48 -10.71 -1.66 -3.57
C VAL A 48 -11.44 -0.33 -3.67
N SER A 49 -12.13 0.08 -2.61
CA SER A 49 -12.93 1.31 -2.57
C SER A 49 -12.10 2.58 -2.29
N ALA A 50 -10.80 2.48 -2.10
CA ALA A 50 -9.95 3.64 -1.87
C ALA A 50 -9.79 4.48 -3.15
N GLU A 51 -10.08 5.77 -3.07
CA GLU A 51 -10.09 6.70 -4.21
C GLU A 51 -9.09 7.85 -4.03
N GLY A 52 -8.72 8.16 -2.78
CA GLY A 52 -7.97 9.36 -2.43
C GLY A 52 -6.55 9.41 -2.97
N GLY A 53 -5.85 8.34 -2.88
CA GLY A 53 -4.44 8.23 -3.21
C GLY A 53 -3.64 7.64 -2.05
N THR A 54 -2.40 7.28 -2.33
CA THR A 54 -1.46 6.72 -1.36
C THR A 54 -0.38 7.73 -1.06
N ALA A 55 -0.28 8.14 0.20
CA ALA A 55 0.60 9.23 0.62
C ALA A 55 2.04 8.76 0.80
N ALA A 56 2.97 9.49 0.18
CA ALA A 56 4.41 9.30 0.35
C ALA A 56 5.18 10.57 -0.02
N VAL A 57 6.32 10.81 0.60
CA VAL A 57 7.23 11.89 0.20
C VAL A 57 8.11 11.38 -0.94
N ILE A 58 7.75 11.73 -2.18
CA ILE A 58 8.51 11.35 -3.40
C ILE A 58 8.93 12.55 -4.24
N GLN A 59 8.65 13.78 -3.78
CA GLN A 59 8.99 15.04 -4.45
C GLN A 59 9.61 16.01 -3.44
N GLU A 60 10.74 15.61 -2.84
CA GLU A 60 11.47 16.40 -1.84
C GLU A 60 11.94 17.75 -2.39
N GLU A 61 12.17 17.85 -3.69
CA GLU A 61 12.52 19.09 -4.38
C GLU A 61 11.47 20.20 -4.24
N LYS A 62 10.26 19.86 -3.82
CA LYS A 62 9.17 20.81 -3.54
C LYS A 62 9.15 21.28 -2.09
N GLY A 63 10.14 20.88 -1.28
CA GLY A 63 10.29 21.27 0.12
C GLY A 63 9.52 20.37 1.11
N ASP A 64 8.97 19.24 0.65
CA ASP A 64 8.35 18.27 1.53
C ASP A 64 9.41 17.39 2.21
N THR A 65 9.13 16.94 3.44
CA THR A 65 10.02 16.07 4.21
C THR A 65 9.25 14.93 4.88
N ILE A 66 9.97 13.86 5.22
CA ILE A 66 9.39 12.73 5.96
C ILE A 66 8.90 13.18 7.32
N GLU A 67 9.63 14.06 8.02
CA GLU A 67 9.23 14.61 9.33
C GLU A 67 7.91 15.37 9.23
N SER A 68 7.75 16.17 8.17
CA SER A 68 6.47 16.85 7.91
C SER A 68 5.34 15.85 7.66
N HIS A 69 5.61 14.76 6.95
CA HIS A 69 4.63 13.69 6.71
C HIS A 69 4.25 12.97 8.01
N ILE A 70 5.23 12.66 8.86
CA ILE A 70 4.98 12.07 10.19
C ILE A 70 4.09 12.99 11.02
N TYR A 71 4.46 14.28 11.10
CA TYR A 71 3.67 15.26 11.84
C TYR A 71 2.22 15.36 11.33
N ASP A 72 2.02 15.48 10.03
CA ASP A 72 0.68 15.55 9.44
C ASP A 72 -0.14 14.28 9.72
N THR A 73 0.50 13.10 9.68
CA THR A 73 -0.14 11.82 9.95
C THR A 73 -0.59 11.72 11.42
N VAL A 74 0.30 12.06 12.35
CA VAL A 74 0.00 12.05 13.80
C VAL A 74 -1.06 13.11 14.13
N LYS A 75 -0.93 14.32 13.60
CA LYS A 75 -1.91 15.40 13.78
C LYS A 75 -3.27 15.03 13.20
N GLY A 76 -3.31 14.40 12.01
CA GLY A 76 -4.55 13.97 11.36
C GLY A 76 -5.33 12.90 12.15
N SER A 77 -4.68 12.23 13.07
CA SER A 77 -5.28 11.29 14.02
C SER A 77 -5.62 11.92 15.39
N ASP A 78 -5.67 13.25 15.49
CA ASP A 78 -5.82 13.98 16.76
C ASP A 78 -4.78 13.56 17.82
N PHE A 79 -3.56 13.22 17.40
CA PHE A 79 -2.45 12.71 18.24
C PHE A 79 -2.75 11.40 18.96
N LEU A 80 -3.73 10.62 18.49
CA LEU A 80 -4.08 9.31 19.05
C LEU A 80 -3.37 8.14 18.36
N ALA A 81 -2.66 8.38 17.25
CA ALA A 81 -1.91 7.36 16.55
C ALA A 81 -0.75 6.81 17.38
N ASP A 82 -0.41 5.54 17.15
CA ASP A 82 0.89 4.99 17.54
C ASP A 82 1.98 5.69 16.72
N GLN A 83 2.75 6.55 17.37
CA GLN A 83 3.71 7.43 16.72
C GLN A 83 4.88 6.65 16.13
N ASP A 84 5.35 5.59 16.78
CA ASP A 84 6.45 4.74 16.28
C ASP A 84 6.01 4.01 14.99
N THR A 85 4.75 3.59 14.93
CA THR A 85 4.18 2.98 13.72
C THR A 85 4.00 4.01 12.60
N ALA A 86 3.56 5.22 12.91
CA ALA A 86 3.42 6.30 11.94
C ALA A 86 4.77 6.70 11.35
N GLU A 87 5.80 6.83 12.18
CA GLU A 87 7.18 7.12 11.75
C GLU A 87 7.69 6.05 10.78
N LYS A 88 7.61 4.77 11.18
CA LYS A 88 8.01 3.65 10.31
C LYS A 88 7.28 3.66 8.97
N LEU A 89 5.96 3.86 9.00
CA LEU A 89 5.14 3.92 7.80
C LEU A 89 5.63 5.03 6.85
N CYS A 90 5.77 6.25 7.35
CA CYS A 90 6.18 7.40 6.55
C CYS A 90 7.57 7.21 5.92
N HIS A 91 8.51 6.61 6.65
CA HIS A 91 9.84 6.27 6.12
C HIS A 91 9.81 5.18 5.03
N MET A 92 8.90 4.21 5.13
CA MET A 92 8.82 3.10 4.17
C MET A 92 8.05 3.45 2.90
N MET A 93 7.06 4.34 2.99
CA MET A 93 6.11 4.62 1.90
C MET A 93 6.74 5.06 0.58
N PRO A 94 7.79 5.89 0.53
CA PRO A 94 8.43 6.24 -0.76
C PRO A 94 8.89 5.01 -1.54
N ASN A 95 9.53 4.07 -0.86
CA ASN A 95 9.96 2.81 -1.48
C ASN A 95 8.79 1.94 -1.95
N GLU A 96 7.71 1.91 -1.19
CA GLU A 96 6.51 1.14 -1.56
C GLU A 96 5.81 1.72 -2.81
N ILE A 97 5.76 3.04 -2.97
CA ILE A 97 5.23 3.67 -4.20
C ILE A 97 6.01 3.21 -5.43
N PHE A 98 7.35 3.28 -5.38
CA PHE A 98 8.19 2.82 -6.49
C PHE A 98 8.15 1.30 -6.68
N GLN A 99 8.01 0.53 -5.60
CA GLN A 99 7.85 -0.92 -5.70
C GLN A 99 6.53 -1.30 -6.39
N LEU A 100 5.44 -0.62 -6.06
CA LEU A 100 4.14 -0.80 -6.72
C LEU A 100 4.24 -0.41 -8.22
N GLU A 101 4.91 0.68 -8.54
CA GLU A 101 5.19 1.07 -9.93
C GLU A 101 5.94 -0.05 -10.69
N HIS A 102 6.97 -0.61 -10.08
CA HIS A 102 7.74 -1.73 -10.64
C HIS A 102 6.89 -2.97 -10.91
N TRP A 103 5.85 -3.18 -10.10
CA TRP A 103 4.88 -4.27 -10.28
C TRP A 103 3.74 -3.94 -11.23
N GLY A 104 3.76 -2.76 -11.85
CA GLY A 104 2.80 -2.35 -12.87
C GLY A 104 1.64 -1.50 -12.37
N MET A 105 1.75 -0.86 -11.21
CA MET A 105 0.77 0.11 -10.74
C MET A 105 0.71 1.31 -11.70
N PRO A 106 -0.46 1.62 -12.30
CA PRO A 106 -0.59 2.67 -13.30
C PRO A 106 -0.82 4.04 -12.66
N TRP A 107 0.20 4.54 -11.94
CA TRP A 107 0.14 5.87 -11.35
C TRP A 107 -0.13 6.96 -12.40
N SER A 108 -0.97 7.93 -12.06
CA SER A 108 -1.10 9.16 -12.83
C SER A 108 0.24 9.90 -12.93
N ARG A 109 0.50 10.53 -14.05
CA ARG A 109 1.79 11.14 -14.37
C ARG A 109 1.67 12.63 -14.64
N GLN A 110 2.72 13.35 -14.25
CA GLN A 110 2.98 14.72 -14.71
C GLN A 110 3.47 14.70 -16.17
N GLU A 111 3.46 15.85 -16.82
CA GLU A 111 3.98 16.01 -18.21
C GLU A 111 5.45 15.58 -18.37
N ASN A 112 6.24 15.71 -17.30
CA ASN A 112 7.65 15.29 -17.25
C ASN A 112 7.84 13.78 -17.01
N GLY A 113 6.75 13.02 -16.90
CA GLY A 113 6.76 11.57 -16.66
C GLY A 113 6.91 11.13 -15.20
N LYS A 114 7.12 12.05 -14.26
CA LYS A 114 7.13 11.72 -12.82
C LYS A 114 5.74 11.31 -12.34
N ILE A 115 5.68 10.49 -11.28
CA ILE A 115 4.41 10.17 -10.59
C ILE A 115 3.79 11.47 -10.10
N ASP A 116 2.53 11.67 -10.43
CA ASP A 116 1.79 12.85 -9.98
C ASP A 116 1.24 12.65 -8.57
N GLN A 117 1.21 13.73 -7.81
CA GLN A 117 0.70 13.77 -6.45
C GLN A 117 -0.25 14.95 -6.27
N ARG A 118 -1.32 14.74 -5.54
CA ARG A 118 -2.35 15.74 -5.25
C ARG A 118 -2.51 16.01 -3.76
N ASN A 119 -3.06 17.16 -3.44
CA ASN A 119 -3.50 17.47 -2.08
C ASN A 119 -4.67 16.56 -1.71
N PHE A 120 -4.60 15.97 -0.53
CA PHE A 120 -5.66 15.13 0.00
C PHE A 120 -5.56 15.04 1.53
N GLY A 121 -6.72 14.96 2.22
CA GLY A 121 -6.78 14.65 3.63
C GLY A 121 -6.14 15.66 4.59
N GLY A 122 -5.96 16.91 4.20
CA GLY A 122 -5.40 17.94 5.09
C GLY A 122 -3.87 17.89 5.26
N TYR A 123 -3.17 17.16 4.41
CA TYR A 123 -1.70 17.21 4.37
C TYR A 123 -1.18 18.60 4.01
N SER A 124 -0.04 18.97 4.61
CA SER A 124 0.63 20.25 4.34
C SER A 124 1.22 20.33 2.92
N PHE A 125 1.47 19.17 2.29
CA PHE A 125 2.03 19.05 0.94
C PHE A 125 1.20 18.07 0.08
N PRO A 126 1.25 18.18 -1.25
CA PRO A 126 0.63 17.21 -2.15
C PRO A 126 1.42 15.89 -2.15
N ARG A 127 1.00 14.92 -1.33
CA ARG A 127 1.67 13.61 -1.15
C ARG A 127 0.88 12.44 -1.69
N ALA A 128 -0.39 12.61 -2.01
CA ALA A 128 -1.24 11.51 -2.42
C ALA A 128 -0.96 11.13 -3.88
N SER A 129 -0.15 10.08 -4.09
CA SER A 129 0.01 9.43 -5.39
C SER A 129 -1.30 8.75 -5.76
N TYR A 130 -1.79 8.94 -6.98
CA TYR A 130 -3.13 8.50 -7.37
C TYR A 130 -3.15 7.84 -8.76
N ALA A 131 -4.20 7.10 -9.02
CA ALA A 131 -4.51 6.51 -10.32
C ALA A 131 -5.95 6.87 -10.68
N ILE A 132 -6.13 8.08 -11.23
CA ILE A 132 -7.43 8.70 -11.50
C ILE A 132 -8.28 8.72 -10.21
N ASP A 133 -9.40 7.98 -10.17
CA ASP A 133 -10.31 7.79 -9.03
C ASP A 133 -10.37 6.33 -8.53
N LYS A 134 -9.39 5.49 -8.92
CA LYS A 134 -9.42 4.03 -8.70
C LYS A 134 -8.13 3.49 -8.09
N VAL A 135 -7.48 4.27 -7.25
CA VAL A 135 -6.19 3.89 -6.67
C VAL A 135 -6.26 2.55 -5.96
N GLY A 136 -7.25 2.33 -5.10
CA GLY A 136 -7.40 1.07 -4.36
C GLY A 136 -7.65 -0.14 -5.26
N PHE A 137 -8.43 0.04 -6.34
CA PHE A 137 -8.64 -1.02 -7.33
C PHE A 137 -7.32 -1.43 -7.99
N PHE A 138 -6.53 -0.47 -8.46
CA PHE A 138 -5.27 -0.75 -9.14
C PHE A 138 -4.20 -1.29 -8.19
N GLU A 139 -4.10 -0.76 -6.97
CA GLU A 139 -3.21 -1.31 -5.95
C GLU A 139 -3.54 -2.77 -5.62
N MET A 140 -4.82 -3.06 -5.38
CA MET A 140 -5.26 -4.43 -5.11
C MET A 140 -4.98 -5.36 -6.29
N GLN A 141 -5.24 -4.92 -7.52
CA GLN A 141 -4.95 -5.69 -8.72
C GLN A 141 -3.44 -5.94 -8.86
N THR A 142 -2.63 -4.91 -8.65
CA THR A 142 -1.17 -5.00 -8.72
C THR A 142 -0.61 -6.03 -7.73
N LEU A 143 -1.04 -5.95 -6.47
CA LEU A 143 -0.60 -6.91 -5.45
C LEU A 143 -1.13 -8.33 -5.70
N TYR A 144 -2.38 -8.46 -6.15
CA TYR A 144 -2.97 -9.76 -6.45
C TYR A 144 -2.24 -10.45 -7.61
N LEU A 145 -1.97 -9.72 -8.69
CA LEU A 145 -1.21 -10.25 -9.82
C LEU A 145 0.23 -10.59 -9.44
N SER A 146 0.87 -9.77 -8.60
CA SER A 146 2.21 -10.05 -8.08
C SER A 146 2.24 -11.38 -7.30
N LEU A 147 1.22 -11.67 -6.49
CA LEU A 147 1.11 -12.95 -5.79
C LEU A 147 0.94 -14.15 -6.72
N ILE A 148 0.17 -14.00 -7.80
CA ILE A 148 -0.03 -15.08 -8.79
C ILE A 148 1.29 -15.42 -9.48
N HIS A 149 2.18 -14.44 -9.70
CA HIS A 149 3.44 -14.62 -10.40
C HIS A 149 4.64 -14.91 -9.51
N ILE A 150 4.48 -14.82 -8.20
CA ILE A 150 5.50 -15.24 -7.22
C ILE A 150 5.42 -16.74 -6.98
#